data_f8ae85c4acee4706bbe8c12f2723c0e3
#
_entry.id   f8ae85c4acee4706bbe8c12f2723c0e3
#
_cell.length_a   1.000
_cell.length_b   1.000
_cell.length_c   1.000
_cell.angle_alpha   90.00
_cell.angle_beta   90.00
_cell.angle_gamma   90.00
#
_symmetry.space_group_name_H-M   'P 1'
#
loop_
_entity.id
_entity.type
_entity.pdbx_description
1 polymer ?
#
loop_
_entity_poly.entity_id
_entity_poly.type
_entity_poly.pdbx_seq_one_letter_code
_entity_poly.pdbx_strand_id
1 'polypeptide(L)'
;MAHAYRDDFPLLKSQDVAYLDNAATAQRPQCVLDAVTEFYKSKNANPLRGLYPLSIAATEAYENAREAVRSFLNAKSSREIIFTRNTTESINLVAYSYGLSHVKVGDEVLVSIMEHHSNLLPWQMVCRQTGASLKFMECEMDGTLDLNKVEALITPKTKIVACTHVSNVLGRVNPIRELAALAHRAGAVLVVDGAQSTPHIPVDVQALDADFFAFSGHKVYGPMGIGVLYGREELLNAMPPFLTGGEMIESVTRDGAVFAELPHKFEAGTVNAADAVGLHAAIDYVKSIGFTAMHQQEVALTRRAMDAIGEMPHVHVLGSEKPEEHCGIITFTVDGVHPHDISEILASDGVAIRAGHHCAQPLLAYLKHPSTARASLAFYNTESEVDRLLDSISTLRERMGYGK
;
A
#
# COMPACT_ATOMS: atom_id res chain seq x y z
N MET A 1 2.33 1.88 -27.40
CA MET A 1 2.38 0.73 -26.45
C MET A 1 1.42 0.92 -25.25
N ALA A 2 1.30 2.10 -24.65
CA ALA A 2 0.36 2.35 -23.54
C ALA A 2 -1.12 2.03 -23.86
N HIS A 3 -1.53 2.19 -25.08
CA HIS A 3 -2.89 1.89 -25.52
C HIS A 3 -3.23 0.38 -25.44
N ALA A 4 -2.24 -0.50 -25.51
CA ALA A 4 -2.46 -1.94 -25.46
C ALA A 4 -2.92 -2.43 -24.07
N TYR A 5 -2.34 -1.89 -22.99
CA TYR A 5 -2.67 -2.37 -21.63
C TYR A 5 -4.04 -1.89 -21.13
N ARG A 6 -4.49 -0.69 -21.52
CA ARG A 6 -5.78 -0.15 -21.10
C ARG A 6 -6.96 -1.04 -21.50
N ASP A 7 -6.85 -1.75 -22.62
CA ASP A 7 -7.89 -2.65 -23.14
C ASP A 7 -8.08 -3.91 -22.27
N ASP A 8 -7.11 -4.26 -21.43
CA ASP A 8 -7.22 -5.38 -20.49
C ASP A 8 -8.14 -5.06 -19.31
N PHE A 9 -8.51 -3.78 -19.12
CA PHE A 9 -9.32 -3.29 -18.01
C PHE A 9 -10.76 -2.97 -18.46
N PRO A 10 -11.73 -3.85 -18.22
CA PRO A 10 -13.09 -3.72 -18.75
C PRO A 10 -13.79 -2.42 -18.37
N LEU A 11 -13.57 -1.92 -17.12
CA LEU A 11 -14.15 -0.65 -16.69
C LEU A 11 -13.64 0.50 -17.55
N LEU A 12 -12.34 0.58 -17.76
CA LEU A 12 -11.72 1.65 -18.54
C LEU A 12 -12.09 1.59 -20.02
N LYS A 13 -12.34 0.38 -20.55
CA LYS A 13 -12.80 0.17 -21.92
C LYS A 13 -14.24 0.63 -22.12
N SER A 14 -15.09 0.49 -21.10
CA SER A 14 -16.53 0.79 -21.17
C SER A 14 -16.87 2.23 -20.75
N GLN A 15 -15.94 2.96 -20.12
CA GLN A 15 -16.16 4.30 -19.58
C GLN A 15 -15.22 5.31 -20.27
N ASP A 16 -15.75 6.47 -20.68
CA ASP A 16 -14.94 7.60 -21.12
C ASP A 16 -14.50 8.43 -19.91
N VAL A 17 -13.51 7.91 -19.17
CA VAL A 17 -12.94 8.54 -17.97
C VAL A 17 -11.43 8.48 -17.99
N ALA A 18 -10.77 9.58 -17.70
CA ALA A 18 -9.36 9.61 -17.31
C ALA A 18 -9.28 9.25 -15.83
N TYR A 19 -9.09 7.95 -15.54
CA TYR A 19 -9.03 7.45 -14.16
C TYR A 19 -7.62 7.65 -13.58
N LEU A 20 -7.45 8.68 -12.77
CA LEU A 20 -6.18 9.11 -12.18
C LEU A 20 -6.23 9.11 -10.63
N ASP A 21 -7.00 8.17 -10.03
CA ASP A 21 -7.03 7.95 -8.57
C ASP A 21 -6.52 6.54 -8.19
N ASN A 22 -5.46 6.09 -8.88
CA ASN A 22 -4.90 4.74 -8.71
C ASN A 22 -4.27 4.50 -7.32
N ALA A 23 -3.71 5.53 -6.70
CA ALA A 23 -3.17 5.44 -5.34
C ALA A 23 -4.25 5.19 -4.27
N ALA A 24 -5.54 5.41 -4.59
CA ALA A 24 -6.66 5.01 -3.76
C ALA A 24 -7.05 3.55 -4.02
N THR A 25 -7.29 3.19 -5.28
CA THR A 25 -7.52 1.82 -5.73
C THR A 25 -7.22 1.73 -7.23
N ALA A 26 -6.43 0.74 -7.67
CA ALA A 26 -6.19 0.49 -9.08
C ALA A 26 -7.39 -0.23 -9.73
N GLN A 27 -7.50 -0.23 -11.06
CA GLN A 27 -8.50 -1.02 -11.77
C GLN A 27 -8.09 -2.50 -11.86
N ARG A 28 -9.04 -3.38 -12.21
CA ARG A 28 -8.82 -4.84 -12.31
C ARG A 28 -8.77 -5.25 -13.76
N PRO A 29 -7.74 -5.97 -14.20
CA PRO A 29 -7.72 -6.56 -15.53
C PRO A 29 -8.71 -7.72 -15.62
N GLN A 30 -9.18 -8.04 -16.83
CA GLN A 30 -10.18 -9.07 -17.07
C GLN A 30 -9.77 -10.43 -16.47
N CYS A 31 -8.51 -10.80 -16.56
CA CYS A 31 -7.99 -12.07 -16.00
C CYS A 31 -8.23 -12.23 -14.50
N VAL A 32 -8.21 -11.15 -13.74
CA VAL A 32 -8.51 -11.15 -12.29
C VAL A 32 -10.00 -11.38 -12.04
N LEU A 33 -10.86 -10.71 -12.81
CA LEU A 33 -12.31 -10.90 -12.72
C LEU A 33 -12.71 -12.33 -13.08
N ASP A 34 -12.08 -12.87 -14.13
CA ASP A 34 -12.31 -14.24 -14.56
C ASP A 34 -11.84 -15.26 -13.53
N ALA A 35 -10.67 -15.06 -12.92
CA ALA A 35 -10.12 -15.95 -11.89
C ALA A 35 -11.03 -16.05 -10.66
N VAL A 36 -11.55 -14.93 -10.16
CA VAL A 36 -12.50 -14.90 -9.02
C VAL A 36 -13.82 -15.58 -9.43
N THR A 37 -14.34 -15.25 -10.61
CA THR A 37 -15.57 -15.86 -11.13
C THR A 37 -15.44 -17.36 -11.30
N GLU A 38 -14.34 -17.82 -11.87
CA GLU A 38 -14.08 -19.24 -12.10
C GLU A 38 -13.92 -20.01 -10.79
N PHE A 39 -13.27 -19.43 -9.78
CA PHE A 39 -13.18 -20.05 -8.46
C PHE A 39 -14.57 -20.37 -7.91
N TYR A 40 -15.50 -19.42 -7.93
CA TYR A 40 -16.86 -19.64 -7.44
C TYR A 40 -17.67 -20.63 -8.29
N LYS A 41 -17.41 -20.71 -9.59
CA LYS A 41 -18.10 -21.65 -10.48
C LYS A 41 -17.62 -23.09 -10.36
N SER A 42 -16.32 -23.30 -10.09
CA SER A 42 -15.70 -24.62 -10.23
C SER A 42 -15.03 -25.18 -8.96
N LYS A 43 -14.70 -24.31 -7.98
CA LYS A 43 -13.91 -24.69 -6.78
C LYS A 43 -14.52 -24.22 -5.46
N ASN A 44 -15.73 -23.67 -5.46
CA ASN A 44 -16.36 -23.11 -4.29
C ASN A 44 -16.65 -24.17 -3.21
N ALA A 45 -15.74 -24.31 -2.28
CA ALA A 45 -15.88 -25.14 -1.07
C ALA A 45 -15.08 -24.51 0.09
N ASN A 46 -15.39 -24.91 1.34
CA ASN A 46 -14.58 -24.47 2.48
C ASN A 46 -13.19 -25.09 2.38
N PRO A 47 -12.12 -24.28 2.28
CA PRO A 47 -10.75 -24.79 2.22
C PRO A 47 -10.27 -25.34 3.58
N LEU A 48 -9.13 -26.01 3.59
CA LEU A 48 -8.31 -26.46 4.71
C LEU A 48 -8.80 -27.75 5.41
N ARG A 49 -10.08 -27.93 5.70
CA ARG A 49 -10.54 -29.07 6.55
C ARG A 49 -11.31 -30.15 5.84
N GLY A 50 -11.78 -29.94 4.63
CA GLY A 50 -12.55 -30.94 3.89
C GLY A 50 -11.63 -31.96 3.20
N LEU A 51 -12.02 -33.27 3.26
CA LEU A 51 -11.29 -34.34 2.60
C LEU A 51 -11.89 -34.71 1.24
N TYR A 52 -12.92 -33.99 0.77
CA TYR A 52 -13.57 -34.22 -0.53
C TYR A 52 -12.92 -33.35 -1.63
N PRO A 53 -13.01 -33.78 -2.89
CA PRO A 53 -12.25 -33.18 -4.00
C PRO A 53 -12.39 -31.65 -4.14
N LEU A 54 -13.60 -31.09 -3.94
CA LEU A 54 -13.80 -29.65 -4.04
C LEU A 54 -13.08 -28.87 -2.94
N SER A 55 -13.08 -29.36 -1.70
CA SER A 55 -12.36 -28.72 -0.60
C SER A 55 -10.85 -28.80 -0.79
N ILE A 56 -10.34 -29.91 -1.30
CA ILE A 56 -8.92 -30.07 -1.65
C ILE A 56 -8.56 -29.05 -2.73
N ALA A 57 -9.35 -28.96 -3.81
CA ALA A 57 -9.10 -28.00 -4.90
C ALA A 57 -9.17 -26.54 -4.44
N ALA A 58 -10.08 -26.20 -3.51
CA ALA A 58 -10.15 -24.86 -2.92
C ALA A 58 -8.91 -24.57 -2.05
N THR A 59 -8.45 -25.55 -1.26
CA THR A 59 -7.23 -25.45 -0.44
C THR A 59 -5.99 -25.25 -1.30
N GLU A 60 -5.84 -26.07 -2.35
CA GLU A 60 -4.71 -25.95 -3.30
C GLU A 60 -4.71 -24.58 -3.97
N ALA A 61 -5.87 -24.07 -4.40
CA ALA A 61 -5.97 -22.76 -5.01
C ALA A 61 -5.57 -21.63 -4.05
N TYR A 62 -5.95 -21.72 -2.78
CA TYR A 62 -5.59 -20.78 -1.73
C TYR A 62 -4.10 -20.80 -1.41
N GLU A 63 -3.51 -21.99 -1.22
CA GLU A 63 -2.08 -22.12 -0.91
C GLU A 63 -1.20 -21.79 -2.13
N ASN A 64 -1.63 -22.07 -3.36
CA ASN A 64 -0.96 -21.59 -4.57
C ASN A 64 -0.92 -20.07 -4.66
N ALA A 65 -2.00 -19.39 -4.23
CA ALA A 65 -2.01 -17.92 -4.14
C ALA A 65 -0.99 -17.42 -3.10
N ARG A 66 -0.84 -18.11 -1.96
CA ARG A 66 0.18 -17.79 -0.96
C ARG A 66 1.59 -17.96 -1.51
N GLU A 67 1.84 -19.03 -2.25
CA GLU A 67 3.14 -19.27 -2.88
C GLU A 67 3.45 -18.22 -3.97
N ALA A 68 2.45 -17.79 -4.73
CA ALA A 68 2.60 -16.69 -5.69
C ALA A 68 3.03 -15.38 -4.99
N VAL A 69 2.41 -15.05 -3.85
CA VAL A 69 2.80 -13.90 -3.02
C VAL A 69 4.20 -14.07 -2.43
N ARG A 70 4.54 -15.26 -1.89
CA ARG A 70 5.89 -15.56 -1.41
C ARG A 70 6.94 -15.26 -2.47
N SER A 71 6.71 -15.79 -3.68
CA SER A 71 7.62 -15.57 -4.81
C SER A 71 7.66 -14.11 -5.26
N PHE A 72 6.53 -13.41 -5.20
CA PHE A 72 6.42 -12.00 -5.61
C PHE A 72 7.19 -11.06 -4.70
N LEU A 73 7.19 -11.33 -3.40
CA LEU A 73 7.94 -10.58 -2.38
C LEU A 73 9.37 -11.11 -2.14
N ASN A 74 9.77 -12.21 -2.78
CA ASN A 74 11.00 -12.95 -2.48
C ASN A 74 11.13 -13.33 -0.99
N ALA A 75 10.01 -13.74 -0.34
CA ALA A 75 10.04 -14.26 1.01
C ALA A 75 10.68 -15.68 1.05
N LYS A 76 11.30 -16.04 2.16
CA LYS A 76 12.00 -17.34 2.32
C LYS A 76 11.03 -18.53 2.31
N SER A 77 9.87 -18.34 2.94
CA SER A 77 8.87 -19.39 3.16
C SER A 77 7.45 -18.85 3.01
N SER A 78 6.52 -19.67 2.53
CA SER A 78 5.09 -19.39 2.55
C SER A 78 4.53 -19.22 3.98
N ARG A 79 5.23 -19.76 4.99
CA ARG A 79 4.92 -19.56 6.42
C ARG A 79 5.07 -18.10 6.87
N GLU A 80 5.82 -17.28 6.13
CA GLU A 80 6.01 -15.84 6.36
C GLU A 80 4.91 -14.97 5.72
N ILE A 81 3.97 -15.57 4.99
CA ILE A 81 2.89 -14.88 4.27
C ILE A 81 1.56 -15.14 4.95
N ILE A 82 0.91 -14.08 5.42
CA ILE A 82 -0.39 -14.13 6.08
C ILE A 82 -1.37 -13.30 5.24
N PHE A 83 -2.50 -13.91 4.89
CA PHE A 83 -3.59 -13.18 4.25
C PHE A 83 -4.41 -12.43 5.28
N THR A 84 -4.72 -11.19 4.96
CA THR A 84 -5.54 -10.27 5.73
C THR A 84 -6.58 -9.62 4.82
N ARG A 85 -7.38 -8.69 5.33
CA ARG A 85 -8.33 -7.94 4.46
C ARG A 85 -7.68 -6.80 3.69
N ASN A 86 -6.60 -6.22 4.21
CA ASN A 86 -5.88 -5.08 3.61
C ASN A 86 -4.65 -4.72 4.46
N THR A 87 -3.83 -3.76 3.99
CA THR A 87 -2.69 -3.20 4.73
C THR A 87 -3.05 -2.72 6.13
N THR A 88 -4.21 -2.08 6.30
CA THR A 88 -4.66 -1.57 7.60
C THR A 88 -4.78 -2.72 8.60
N GLU A 89 -5.42 -3.83 8.22
CA GLU A 89 -5.52 -5.00 9.10
C GLU A 89 -4.16 -5.64 9.35
N SER A 90 -3.31 -5.75 8.34
CA SER A 90 -1.94 -6.28 8.48
C SER A 90 -1.13 -5.51 9.53
N ILE A 91 -1.13 -4.18 9.46
CA ILE A 91 -0.39 -3.35 10.42
C ILE A 91 -1.04 -3.39 11.81
N ASN A 92 -2.38 -3.43 11.91
CA ASN A 92 -3.05 -3.65 13.19
C ASN A 92 -2.71 -5.02 13.79
N LEU A 93 -2.61 -6.09 12.98
CA LEU A 93 -2.17 -7.40 13.46
C LEU A 93 -0.78 -7.29 14.10
N VAL A 94 0.18 -6.63 13.45
CA VAL A 94 1.52 -6.40 14.03
C VAL A 94 1.42 -5.56 15.31
N ALA A 95 0.63 -4.49 15.30
CA ALA A 95 0.48 -3.61 16.47
C ALA A 95 -0.12 -4.33 17.68
N TYR A 96 -1.19 -5.09 17.49
CA TYR A 96 -1.85 -5.82 18.58
C TYR A 96 -1.05 -7.04 19.05
N SER A 97 -0.49 -7.82 18.11
CA SER A 97 0.20 -9.07 18.46
C SER A 97 1.65 -8.84 18.86
N TYR A 98 2.42 -8.08 18.07
CA TYR A 98 3.81 -7.76 18.40
C TYR A 98 3.92 -6.54 19.32
N GLY A 99 3.30 -5.41 18.91
CA GLY A 99 3.44 -4.14 19.60
C GLY A 99 3.06 -4.22 21.08
N LEU A 100 1.84 -4.67 21.40
CA LEU A 100 1.38 -4.76 22.80
C LEU A 100 2.13 -5.78 23.64
N SER A 101 2.76 -6.79 23.05
CA SER A 101 3.53 -7.80 23.80
C SER A 101 4.99 -7.42 24.01
N HIS A 102 5.58 -6.57 23.19
CA HIS A 102 7.03 -6.24 23.23
C HIS A 102 7.33 -4.80 23.66
N VAL A 103 6.38 -3.86 23.45
CA VAL A 103 6.58 -2.46 23.85
C VAL A 103 6.09 -2.24 25.28
N LYS A 104 6.90 -1.54 26.09
CA LYS A 104 6.64 -1.32 27.52
C LYS A 104 6.72 0.17 27.87
N VAL A 105 6.37 0.51 29.10
CA VAL A 105 6.50 1.87 29.64
C VAL A 105 7.94 2.37 29.50
N GLY A 106 8.07 3.54 28.90
CA GLY A 106 9.36 4.20 28.67
C GLY A 106 10.09 3.76 27.39
N ASP A 107 9.56 2.78 26.64
CA ASP A 107 10.03 2.46 25.31
C ASP A 107 9.58 3.52 24.29
N GLU A 108 10.10 3.42 23.07
CA GLU A 108 9.86 4.37 21.98
C GLU A 108 9.43 3.62 20.72
N VAL A 109 8.43 4.19 20.03
CA VAL A 109 8.04 3.82 18.66
C VAL A 109 8.37 5.01 17.77
N LEU A 110 9.11 4.77 16.68
CA LEU A 110 9.51 5.80 15.72
C LEU A 110 8.78 5.58 14.42
N VAL A 111 8.04 6.60 13.93
CA VAL A 111 7.28 6.54 12.67
C VAL A 111 7.69 7.68 11.75
N SER A 112 7.59 7.49 10.42
CA SER A 112 7.83 8.64 9.54
C SER A 112 6.65 9.62 9.58
N ILE A 113 6.92 10.91 9.30
CA ILE A 113 5.87 11.92 9.17
C ILE A 113 5.01 11.66 7.92
N MET A 114 5.51 10.87 6.97
CA MET A 114 4.85 10.55 5.70
C MET A 114 3.83 9.41 5.79
N GLU A 115 3.57 8.89 6.99
CA GLU A 115 2.73 7.71 7.13
C GLU A 115 1.26 7.97 6.74
N HIS A 116 0.70 7.02 6.00
CA HIS A 116 -0.74 6.87 5.92
C HIS A 116 -1.31 6.59 7.32
N HIS A 117 -2.54 7.03 7.60
CA HIS A 117 -3.19 6.79 8.90
C HIS A 117 -3.15 5.33 9.34
N SER A 118 -3.16 4.39 8.39
CA SER A 118 -3.07 2.94 8.67
C SER A 118 -1.75 2.52 9.32
N ASN A 119 -0.65 3.26 9.09
CA ASN A 119 0.66 3.00 9.70
C ASN A 119 1.04 4.06 10.75
N LEU A 120 0.09 4.84 11.22
CA LEU A 120 0.25 5.80 12.31
C LEU A 120 -0.65 5.48 13.51
N LEU A 121 -1.96 5.33 13.27
CA LEU A 121 -2.95 5.18 14.35
C LEU A 121 -2.74 3.91 15.20
N PRO A 122 -2.35 2.76 14.61
CA PRO A 122 -2.05 1.57 15.41
C PRO A 122 -0.89 1.82 16.41
N TRP A 123 0.14 2.57 16.02
CA TRP A 123 1.26 2.89 16.89
C TRP A 123 0.90 3.91 17.98
N GLN A 124 0.04 4.88 17.67
CA GLN A 124 -0.54 5.75 18.70
C GLN A 124 -1.32 4.94 19.74
N MET A 125 -2.08 3.92 19.29
CA MET A 125 -2.81 3.02 20.18
C MET A 125 -1.84 2.21 21.06
N VAL A 126 -0.80 1.60 20.47
CA VAL A 126 0.24 0.86 21.22
C VAL A 126 0.88 1.75 22.28
N CYS A 127 1.38 2.94 21.91
CA CYS A 127 2.01 3.87 22.84
C CYS A 127 1.06 4.28 23.97
N ARG A 128 -0.21 4.55 23.67
CA ARG A 128 -1.21 4.92 24.67
C ARG A 128 -1.47 3.79 25.68
N GLN A 129 -1.53 2.54 25.22
CA GLN A 129 -1.81 1.40 26.07
C GLN A 129 -0.61 0.95 26.88
N THR A 130 0.58 1.07 26.34
CA THR A 130 1.82 0.59 27.00
C THR A 130 2.54 1.66 27.81
N GLY A 131 2.21 2.95 27.62
CA GLY A 131 2.95 4.07 28.22
C GLY A 131 4.29 4.36 27.52
N ALA A 132 4.47 3.89 26.30
CA ALA A 132 5.60 4.22 25.43
C ALA A 132 5.41 5.59 24.76
N SER A 133 6.47 6.13 24.19
CA SER A 133 6.49 7.40 23.48
C SER A 133 6.48 7.20 21.96
N LEU A 134 5.66 7.98 21.25
CA LEU A 134 5.68 8.03 19.78
C LEU A 134 6.58 9.19 19.34
N LYS A 135 7.53 8.92 18.44
CA LYS A 135 8.43 9.92 17.84
C LYS A 135 8.25 9.92 16.32
N PHE A 136 8.58 11.05 15.69
CA PHE A 136 8.46 11.22 14.25
C PHE A 136 9.82 11.42 13.58
N MET A 137 10.06 10.71 12.49
CA MET A 137 11.11 11.02 11.52
C MET A 137 10.53 12.06 10.55
N GLU A 138 11.00 13.30 10.65
CA GLU A 138 10.62 14.35 9.72
C GLU A 138 11.37 14.20 8.40
N CYS A 139 10.75 14.63 7.30
CA CYS A 139 11.35 14.65 5.97
C CYS A 139 11.69 16.08 5.55
N GLU A 140 12.56 16.23 4.56
CA GLU A 140 12.75 17.50 3.86
C GLU A 140 11.50 17.82 2.99
N MET A 141 11.43 19.03 2.43
CA MET A 141 10.24 19.45 1.66
C MET A 141 10.02 18.62 0.38
N ASP A 142 11.07 18.01 -0.15
CA ASP A 142 11.01 17.08 -1.29
C ASP A 142 10.66 15.64 -0.89
N GLY A 143 10.43 15.38 0.41
CA GLY A 143 10.13 14.07 0.95
C GLY A 143 11.34 13.23 1.33
N THR A 144 12.57 13.73 1.20
CA THR A 144 13.79 12.99 1.56
C THR A 144 13.90 12.83 3.08
N LEU A 145 14.20 11.62 3.55
CA LEU A 145 14.59 11.35 4.94
C LEU A 145 16.11 11.53 5.10
N ASP A 146 16.52 12.47 5.96
CA ASP A 146 17.92 12.60 6.35
C ASP A 146 18.28 11.49 7.34
N LEU A 147 19.02 10.49 6.88
CA LEU A 147 19.39 9.32 7.68
C LEU A 147 20.24 9.67 8.92
N ASN A 148 21.00 10.77 8.90
CA ASN A 148 21.75 11.20 10.07
C ASN A 148 20.80 11.73 11.16
N LYS A 149 19.76 12.48 10.76
CA LYS A 149 18.72 12.93 11.69
C LYS A 149 17.94 11.74 12.24
N VAL A 150 17.60 10.76 11.38
CA VAL A 150 16.91 9.53 11.79
C VAL A 150 17.76 8.73 12.78
N GLU A 151 19.05 8.53 12.51
CA GLU A 151 19.96 7.83 13.43
C GLU A 151 20.02 8.49 14.81
N ALA A 152 20.03 9.82 14.86
CA ALA A 152 20.04 10.56 16.14
C ALA A 152 18.73 10.40 16.95
N LEU A 153 17.61 10.04 16.30
CA LEU A 153 16.32 9.78 16.97
C LEU A 153 16.24 8.37 17.56
N ILE A 154 16.99 7.42 17.00
CA ILE A 154 16.97 6.01 17.41
C ILE A 154 17.83 5.86 18.68
N THR A 155 17.23 5.27 19.71
CA THR A 155 17.87 5.04 21.01
C THR A 155 17.76 3.56 21.41
N PRO A 156 18.45 3.09 22.47
CA PRO A 156 18.25 1.73 23.00
C PRO A 156 16.81 1.45 23.48
N LYS A 157 15.99 2.50 23.65
CA LYS A 157 14.57 2.40 24.00
C LYS A 157 13.68 2.21 22.78
N THR A 158 14.17 2.47 21.58
CA THR A 158 13.40 2.27 20.34
C THR A 158 13.15 0.78 20.14
N LYS A 159 11.89 0.38 20.02
CA LYS A 159 11.46 -1.02 19.82
C LYS A 159 10.87 -1.27 18.45
N ILE A 160 10.26 -0.25 17.86
CA ILE A 160 9.63 -0.32 16.55
C ILE A 160 10.02 0.92 15.76
N VAL A 161 10.44 0.71 14.51
CA VAL A 161 10.53 1.74 13.48
C VAL A 161 9.48 1.40 12.42
N ALA A 162 8.58 2.33 12.10
CA ALA A 162 7.56 2.13 11.07
C ALA A 162 7.73 3.18 9.97
N CYS A 163 7.79 2.72 8.72
CA CYS A 163 7.98 3.60 7.57
C CYS A 163 7.20 3.11 6.35
N THR A 164 6.53 4.02 5.67
CA THR A 164 5.98 3.75 4.33
C THR A 164 7.12 3.59 3.32
N HIS A 165 7.06 2.58 2.45
CA HIS A 165 8.09 2.38 1.43
C HIS A 165 7.99 3.43 0.33
N VAL A 166 6.75 3.77 -0.09
CA VAL A 166 6.46 4.87 -1.01
C VAL A 166 5.35 5.74 -0.42
N SER A 167 5.61 7.04 -0.31
CA SER A 167 4.61 7.98 0.20
C SER A 167 3.40 8.07 -0.73
N ASN A 168 2.20 7.92 -0.18
CA ASN A 168 0.95 8.07 -0.94
C ASN A 168 0.57 9.53 -1.26
N VAL A 169 1.38 10.47 -0.79
CA VAL A 169 1.22 11.92 -1.05
C VAL A 169 2.33 12.42 -1.97
N LEU A 170 3.59 12.13 -1.63
CA LEU A 170 4.74 12.68 -2.35
C LEU A 170 5.28 11.73 -3.44
N GLY A 171 4.83 10.46 -3.46
CA GLY A 171 5.38 9.46 -4.38
C GLY A 171 6.82 9.05 -4.09
N ARG A 172 7.43 9.64 -3.06
CA ARG A 172 8.83 9.44 -2.69
C ARG A 172 9.10 8.01 -2.21
N VAL A 173 10.13 7.39 -2.74
CA VAL A 173 10.63 6.08 -2.27
C VAL A 173 11.55 6.31 -1.07
N ASN A 174 11.25 5.67 0.06
CA ASN A 174 12.04 5.75 1.28
C ASN A 174 13.15 4.69 1.33
N PRO A 175 14.29 5.00 1.99
CA PRO A 175 15.46 4.14 2.08
C PRO A 175 15.25 3.02 3.12
N ILE A 176 14.40 2.05 2.83
CA ILE A 176 13.95 1.01 3.77
C ILE A 176 15.11 0.16 4.27
N ARG A 177 16.06 -0.22 3.41
CA ARG A 177 17.21 -1.04 3.79
C ARG A 177 18.10 -0.33 4.80
N GLU A 178 18.35 0.95 4.59
CA GLU A 178 19.15 1.79 5.49
C GLU A 178 18.43 1.97 6.83
N LEU A 179 17.10 2.16 6.80
CA LEU A 179 16.28 2.24 8.01
C LEU A 179 16.28 0.91 8.78
N ALA A 180 16.25 -0.23 8.08
CA ALA A 180 16.37 -1.55 8.69
C ALA A 180 17.72 -1.68 9.44
N ALA A 181 18.82 -1.32 8.80
CA ALA A 181 20.13 -1.36 9.42
C ALA A 181 20.23 -0.47 10.65
N LEU A 182 19.62 0.71 10.65
CA LEU A 182 19.54 1.61 11.80
C LEU A 182 18.71 0.99 12.94
N ALA A 183 17.52 0.48 12.63
CA ALA A 183 16.59 -0.14 13.58
C ALA A 183 17.24 -1.37 14.24
N HIS A 184 17.81 -2.28 13.47
CA HIS A 184 18.41 -3.52 13.95
C HIS A 184 19.63 -3.27 14.85
N ARG A 185 20.44 -2.25 14.58
CA ARG A 185 21.56 -1.87 15.48
C ARG A 185 21.08 -1.48 16.90
N ALA A 186 19.86 -0.97 17.02
CA ALA A 186 19.25 -0.63 18.30
C ALA A 186 18.41 -1.77 18.92
N GLY A 187 18.30 -2.92 18.22
CA GLY A 187 17.44 -4.03 18.61
C GLY A 187 15.96 -3.78 18.39
N ALA A 188 15.60 -2.83 17.51
CA ALA A 188 14.24 -2.54 17.10
C ALA A 188 13.87 -3.33 15.84
N VAL A 189 12.57 -3.59 15.65
CA VAL A 189 12.02 -4.15 14.40
C VAL A 189 11.61 -3.04 13.44
N LEU A 190 11.69 -3.32 12.12
CA LEU A 190 11.20 -2.44 11.07
C LEU A 190 9.88 -2.97 10.49
N VAL A 191 8.84 -2.13 10.55
CA VAL A 191 7.53 -2.36 9.95
C VAL A 191 7.37 -1.47 8.72
N VAL A 192 7.13 -2.08 7.57
CA VAL A 192 7.07 -1.39 6.28
C VAL A 192 5.64 -1.40 5.72
N ASP A 193 5.09 -0.21 5.50
CA ASP A 193 3.86 -0.05 4.69
C ASP A 193 4.24 -0.05 3.21
N GLY A 194 3.99 -1.16 2.53
CA GLY A 194 4.25 -1.36 1.11
C GLY A 194 3.06 -1.10 0.20
N ALA A 195 2.00 -0.48 0.70
CA ALA A 195 0.76 -0.32 -0.06
C ALA A 195 0.93 0.46 -1.37
N GLN A 196 1.86 1.41 -1.42
CA GLN A 196 2.14 2.19 -2.63
C GLN A 196 3.39 1.71 -3.38
N SER A 197 4.29 0.96 -2.76
CA SER A 197 5.45 0.43 -3.47
C SER A 197 5.12 -0.79 -4.31
N THR A 198 4.32 -1.69 -3.77
CA THR A 198 4.02 -2.99 -4.38
C THR A 198 3.42 -2.91 -5.79
N PRO A 199 2.55 -1.92 -6.16
CA PRO A 199 2.06 -1.78 -7.52
C PRO A 199 3.05 -1.15 -8.50
N HIS A 200 4.10 -0.44 -8.02
CA HIS A 200 4.93 0.43 -8.86
C HIS A 200 6.38 -0.04 -8.99
N ILE A 201 6.94 -0.67 -7.96
CA ILE A 201 8.35 -1.10 -7.93
C ILE A 201 8.48 -2.55 -7.47
N PRO A 202 9.53 -3.28 -7.91
CA PRO A 202 9.78 -4.62 -7.40
C PRO A 202 10.11 -4.56 -5.90
N VAL A 203 9.52 -5.49 -5.14
CA VAL A 203 9.77 -5.62 -3.70
C VAL A 203 10.47 -6.93 -3.42
N ASP A 204 11.63 -6.84 -2.77
CA ASP A 204 12.39 -7.97 -2.24
C ASP A 204 12.55 -7.76 -0.73
N VAL A 205 11.73 -8.47 0.07
CA VAL A 205 11.70 -8.28 1.52
C VAL A 205 12.99 -8.74 2.20
N GLN A 206 13.74 -9.66 1.58
CA GLN A 206 15.05 -10.09 2.06
C GLN A 206 16.11 -9.02 1.80
N ALA A 207 16.11 -8.42 0.60
CA ALA A 207 17.04 -7.33 0.27
C ALA A 207 16.75 -6.04 1.06
N LEU A 208 15.47 -5.75 1.32
CA LEU A 208 15.05 -4.65 2.19
C LEU A 208 15.36 -4.89 3.66
N ASP A 209 15.62 -6.13 4.04
CA ASP A 209 15.84 -6.56 5.42
C ASP A 209 14.67 -6.19 6.37
N ALA A 210 13.45 -6.16 5.81
CA ALA A 210 12.24 -5.83 6.56
C ALA A 210 11.87 -6.95 7.54
N ASP A 211 11.39 -6.59 8.72
CA ASP A 211 10.86 -7.55 9.70
C ASP A 211 9.39 -7.84 9.43
N PHE A 212 8.64 -6.80 9.07
CA PHE A 212 7.25 -6.88 8.61
C PHE A 212 7.05 -6.00 7.39
N PHE A 213 6.28 -6.50 6.42
CA PHE A 213 5.90 -5.76 5.21
C PHE A 213 4.43 -6.01 4.90
N ALA A 214 3.66 -4.95 4.64
CA ALA A 214 2.23 -5.07 4.41
C ALA A 214 1.79 -4.40 3.12
N PHE A 215 0.87 -5.03 2.37
CA PHE A 215 0.25 -4.40 1.21
C PHE A 215 -1.22 -4.82 1.02
N SER A 216 -1.94 -4.11 0.15
CA SER A 216 -3.35 -4.37 -0.18
C SER A 216 -3.50 -4.83 -1.62
N GLY A 217 -4.26 -5.90 -1.85
CA GLY A 217 -4.49 -6.45 -3.18
C GLY A 217 -5.13 -5.46 -4.14
N HIS A 218 -6.08 -4.63 -3.66
CA HIS A 218 -6.79 -3.67 -4.50
C HIS A 218 -5.93 -2.55 -5.10
N LYS A 219 -4.70 -2.38 -4.65
CA LYS A 219 -3.73 -1.45 -5.24
C LYS A 219 -2.82 -2.14 -6.26
N VAL A 220 -2.63 -3.45 -6.12
CA VAL A 220 -1.83 -4.29 -7.03
C VAL A 220 -2.74 -4.99 -8.04
N TYR A 221 -3.72 -4.25 -8.58
CA TYR A 221 -4.67 -4.70 -9.62
C TYR A 221 -5.53 -5.89 -9.22
N GLY A 222 -5.45 -6.35 -7.97
CA GLY A 222 -6.20 -7.45 -7.39
C GLY A 222 -7.54 -7.03 -6.76
N PRO A 223 -8.31 -7.99 -6.20
CA PRO A 223 -9.59 -7.72 -5.54
C PRO A 223 -9.48 -6.79 -4.33
N MET A 224 -10.60 -6.15 -3.96
CA MET A 224 -10.80 -5.58 -2.63
C MET A 224 -11.01 -6.70 -1.62
N GLY A 225 -10.72 -6.43 -0.34
CA GLY A 225 -10.98 -7.40 0.73
C GLY A 225 -9.90 -8.47 0.91
N ILE A 226 -8.79 -8.37 0.16
CA ILE A 226 -7.58 -9.17 0.33
C ILE A 226 -6.37 -8.26 0.53
N GLY A 227 -5.53 -8.58 1.50
CA GLY A 227 -4.24 -7.97 1.77
C GLY A 227 -3.25 -9.01 2.24
N VAL A 228 -2.02 -8.59 2.43
CA VAL A 228 -0.91 -9.46 2.82
C VAL A 228 -0.11 -8.80 3.93
N LEU A 229 0.24 -9.62 4.91
CA LEU A 229 1.33 -9.37 5.84
C LEU A 229 2.45 -10.38 5.56
N TYR A 230 3.63 -9.89 5.21
CA TYR A 230 4.88 -10.61 5.37
C TYR A 230 5.42 -10.34 6.77
N GLY A 231 5.91 -11.36 7.45
CA GLY A 231 6.67 -11.23 8.69
C GLY A 231 7.74 -12.30 8.77
N ARG A 232 8.89 -11.99 9.38
CA ARG A 232 9.93 -12.99 9.62
C ARG A 232 9.37 -14.13 10.47
N GLU A 233 9.65 -15.37 10.08
CA GLU A 233 9.08 -16.55 10.72
C GLU A 233 9.30 -16.59 12.23
N GLU A 234 10.51 -16.22 12.70
CA GLU A 234 10.84 -16.15 14.11
C GLU A 234 9.99 -15.15 14.90
N LEU A 235 9.69 -13.99 14.31
CA LEU A 235 8.83 -12.99 14.94
C LEU A 235 7.37 -13.44 14.97
N LEU A 236 6.87 -13.96 13.86
CA LEU A 236 5.52 -14.50 13.77
C LEU A 236 5.28 -15.65 14.75
N ASN A 237 6.26 -16.54 14.94
CA ASN A 237 6.18 -17.62 15.91
C ASN A 237 6.08 -17.09 17.36
N ALA A 238 6.81 -16.04 17.68
CA ALA A 238 6.82 -15.43 19.01
C ALA A 238 5.55 -14.61 19.34
N MET A 239 4.83 -14.14 18.31
CA MET A 239 3.63 -13.30 18.48
C MET A 239 2.41 -14.14 18.93
N PRO A 240 1.56 -13.62 19.84
CA PRO A 240 0.23 -14.20 20.06
C PRO A 240 -0.66 -14.02 18.80
N PRO A 241 -1.72 -14.84 18.63
CA PRO A 241 -2.65 -14.65 17.53
C PRO A 241 -3.37 -13.30 17.65
N PHE A 242 -3.78 -12.73 16.51
CA PHE A 242 -4.53 -11.48 16.45
C PHE A 242 -6.03 -11.71 16.66
N LEU A 243 -6.61 -12.59 15.87
CA LEU A 243 -8.00 -13.03 15.98
C LEU A 243 -8.03 -14.46 16.48
N THR A 244 -9.05 -14.81 17.25
CA THR A 244 -9.26 -16.17 17.74
C THR A 244 -10.59 -16.71 17.25
N GLY A 245 -10.62 -18.00 16.87
CA GLY A 245 -11.82 -18.64 16.33
C GLY A 245 -11.54 -20.02 15.74
N GLY A 246 -12.33 -20.43 14.78
CA GLY A 246 -12.07 -21.64 13.99
C GLY A 246 -10.88 -21.48 13.07
N GLU A 247 -10.40 -22.58 12.52
CA GLU A 247 -9.28 -22.75 11.58
C GLU A 247 -7.88 -22.49 12.18
N MET A 248 -7.70 -21.48 13.02
CA MET A 248 -6.42 -21.03 13.58
C MET A 248 -5.93 -21.84 14.80
N ILE A 249 -6.55 -22.96 15.08
CA ILE A 249 -6.26 -23.84 16.24
C ILE A 249 -5.92 -25.25 15.78
N GLU A 250 -5.04 -25.92 16.53
CA GLU A 250 -4.84 -27.37 16.45
C GLU A 250 -5.85 -28.11 17.34
N SER A 251 -5.99 -27.67 18.60
CA SER A 251 -6.94 -28.25 19.54
C SER A 251 -7.49 -27.21 20.52
N VAL A 252 -8.69 -27.46 21.03
CA VAL A 252 -9.35 -26.61 22.03
C VAL A 252 -9.89 -27.50 23.14
N THR A 253 -9.66 -27.10 24.39
CA THR A 253 -10.20 -27.71 25.60
C THR A 253 -11.08 -26.69 26.33
N ARG A 254 -11.65 -27.05 27.48
CA ARG A 254 -12.39 -26.12 28.34
C ARG A 254 -11.50 -25.02 28.92
N ASP A 255 -10.22 -25.30 29.12
CA ASP A 255 -9.29 -24.45 29.85
C ASP A 255 -8.30 -23.71 28.95
N GLY A 256 -8.24 -24.03 27.64
CA GLY A 256 -7.31 -23.40 26.71
C GLY A 256 -7.33 -23.97 25.30
N ALA A 257 -6.43 -23.43 24.46
CA ALA A 257 -6.27 -23.84 23.08
C ALA A 257 -4.80 -23.98 22.71
N VAL A 258 -4.50 -24.91 21.83
CA VAL A 258 -3.24 -24.99 21.09
C VAL A 258 -3.50 -24.36 19.72
N PHE A 259 -2.70 -23.36 19.35
CA PHE A 259 -2.83 -22.65 18.09
C PHE A 259 -2.19 -23.44 16.94
N ALA A 260 -2.74 -23.27 15.76
CA ALA A 260 -2.18 -23.84 14.54
C ALA A 260 -0.77 -23.30 14.27
N GLU A 261 -0.02 -24.02 13.46
CA GLU A 261 1.25 -23.52 12.94
C GLU A 261 1.07 -22.33 11.98
N LEU A 262 2.17 -21.62 11.70
CA LEU A 262 2.21 -20.57 10.67
C LEU A 262 1.91 -21.16 9.29
N PRO A 263 1.17 -20.42 8.45
CA PRO A 263 0.61 -19.09 8.67
C PRO A 263 -0.78 -19.10 9.33
N HIS A 264 -1.41 -20.27 9.45
CA HIS A 264 -2.83 -20.43 9.83
C HIS A 264 -3.16 -19.92 11.24
N LYS A 265 -2.18 -19.84 12.14
CA LYS A 265 -2.31 -19.18 13.45
C LYS A 265 -2.91 -17.76 13.40
N PHE A 266 -2.72 -17.04 12.28
CA PHE A 266 -3.20 -15.67 12.09
C PHE A 266 -4.41 -15.56 11.17
N GLU A 267 -4.93 -16.66 10.64
CA GLU A 267 -6.02 -16.71 9.67
C GLU A 267 -7.26 -17.38 10.28
N ALA A 268 -7.93 -16.65 11.19
CA ALA A 268 -9.10 -17.15 11.90
C ALA A 268 -10.37 -17.10 11.04
N GLY A 269 -11.18 -18.16 11.12
CA GLY A 269 -12.46 -18.28 10.42
C GLY A 269 -12.30 -18.77 8.97
N THR A 270 -13.39 -18.86 8.23
CA THR A 270 -13.33 -19.22 6.80
C THR A 270 -12.58 -18.17 6.02
N VAL A 271 -11.49 -18.58 5.38
CA VAL A 271 -10.57 -17.68 4.68
C VAL A 271 -11.14 -17.17 3.36
N ASN A 272 -10.66 -16.02 2.90
CA ASN A 272 -11.07 -15.40 1.64
C ASN A 272 -10.32 -16.02 0.45
N ALA A 273 -10.66 -17.26 0.10
CA ALA A 273 -9.96 -18.01 -0.94
C ALA A 273 -10.18 -17.42 -2.34
N ALA A 274 -11.39 -16.93 -2.65
CA ALA A 274 -11.70 -16.37 -3.97
C ALA A 274 -10.85 -15.14 -4.31
N ASP A 275 -10.72 -14.20 -3.36
CA ASP A 275 -9.93 -12.99 -3.60
C ASP A 275 -8.42 -13.28 -3.51
N ALA A 276 -7.99 -14.30 -2.75
CA ALA A 276 -6.60 -14.77 -2.79
C ALA A 276 -6.24 -15.30 -4.19
N VAL A 277 -7.13 -16.07 -4.83
CA VAL A 277 -6.99 -16.51 -6.22
C VAL A 277 -6.99 -15.32 -7.19
N GLY A 278 -7.84 -14.33 -6.96
CA GLY A 278 -7.83 -13.08 -7.74
C GLY A 278 -6.51 -12.30 -7.57
N LEU A 279 -5.94 -12.27 -6.37
CA LEU A 279 -4.62 -11.67 -6.12
C LEU A 279 -3.50 -12.42 -6.83
N HIS A 280 -3.56 -13.75 -6.85
CA HIS A 280 -2.62 -14.57 -7.63
C HIS A 280 -2.65 -14.19 -9.11
N ALA A 281 -3.84 -14.13 -9.71
CA ALA A 281 -4.00 -13.72 -11.10
C ALA A 281 -3.46 -12.30 -11.38
N ALA A 282 -3.63 -11.37 -10.42
CA ALA A 282 -3.07 -10.02 -10.51
C ALA A 282 -1.53 -10.02 -10.47
N ILE A 283 -0.93 -10.83 -9.60
CA ILE A 283 0.53 -11.00 -9.51
C ILE A 283 1.08 -11.58 -10.82
N ASP A 284 0.43 -12.59 -11.39
CA ASP A 284 0.84 -13.18 -12.68
C ASP A 284 0.73 -12.16 -13.82
N TYR A 285 -0.33 -11.34 -13.81
CA TYR A 285 -0.49 -10.26 -14.77
C TYR A 285 0.65 -9.23 -14.66
N VAL A 286 0.96 -8.76 -13.46
CA VAL A 286 2.09 -7.83 -13.21
C VAL A 286 3.42 -8.44 -13.66
N LYS A 287 3.67 -9.72 -13.32
CA LYS A 287 4.88 -10.44 -13.75
C LYS A 287 4.98 -10.56 -15.27
N SER A 288 3.85 -10.75 -15.96
CA SER A 288 3.83 -10.88 -17.42
C SER A 288 4.20 -9.58 -18.16
N ILE A 289 3.89 -8.43 -17.57
CA ILE A 289 4.28 -7.10 -18.08
C ILE A 289 5.70 -6.76 -17.67
N GLY A 290 6.02 -6.99 -16.40
CA GLY A 290 7.30 -6.68 -15.77
C GLY A 290 7.42 -5.23 -15.31
N PHE A 291 8.00 -5.05 -14.12
CA PHE A 291 8.14 -3.73 -13.49
C PHE A 291 8.93 -2.71 -14.32
N THR A 292 9.89 -3.16 -15.13
CA THR A 292 10.67 -2.24 -15.99
C THR A 292 9.77 -1.52 -17.00
N ALA A 293 8.88 -2.26 -17.68
CA ALA A 293 7.95 -1.67 -18.65
C ALA A 293 6.91 -0.78 -17.96
N MET A 294 6.37 -1.23 -16.81
CA MET A 294 5.41 -0.46 -16.02
C MET A 294 6.03 0.87 -15.55
N HIS A 295 7.23 0.82 -14.98
CA HIS A 295 7.94 2.00 -14.48
C HIS A 295 8.29 2.99 -15.60
N GLN A 296 8.76 2.50 -16.75
CA GLN A 296 9.06 3.36 -17.90
C GLN A 296 7.82 4.14 -18.35
N GLN A 297 6.66 3.49 -18.40
CA GLN A 297 5.41 4.13 -18.77
C GLN A 297 4.97 5.16 -17.71
N GLU A 298 5.00 4.80 -16.44
CA GLU A 298 4.60 5.70 -15.34
C GLU A 298 5.51 6.93 -15.26
N VAL A 299 6.82 6.77 -15.39
CA VAL A 299 7.77 7.90 -15.42
C VAL A 299 7.53 8.79 -16.64
N ALA A 300 7.26 8.23 -17.82
CA ALA A 300 6.98 9.03 -19.03
C ALA A 300 5.70 9.88 -18.84
N LEU A 301 4.63 9.28 -18.30
CA LEU A 301 3.38 10.00 -18.03
C LEU A 301 3.54 11.05 -16.92
N THR A 302 4.27 10.72 -15.86
CA THR A 302 4.56 11.65 -14.76
C THR A 302 5.36 12.84 -15.26
N ARG A 303 6.39 12.60 -16.06
CA ARG A 303 7.21 13.66 -16.70
C ARG A 303 6.33 14.57 -17.55
N ARG A 304 5.52 14.00 -18.46
CA ARG A 304 4.57 14.78 -19.29
C ARG A 304 3.69 15.69 -18.46
N ALA A 305 3.14 15.17 -17.36
CA ALA A 305 2.28 15.95 -16.48
C ALA A 305 3.06 17.04 -15.73
N MET A 306 4.20 16.71 -15.13
CA MET A 306 4.97 17.65 -14.31
C MET A 306 5.64 18.74 -15.15
N ASP A 307 6.17 18.42 -16.33
CA ASP A 307 6.78 19.40 -17.24
C ASP A 307 5.72 20.45 -17.66
N ALA A 308 4.51 20.02 -18.02
CA ALA A 308 3.44 20.91 -18.41
C ALA A 308 2.88 21.73 -17.21
N ILE A 309 2.76 21.11 -16.02
CA ILE A 309 2.35 21.83 -14.80
C ILE A 309 3.39 22.88 -14.41
N GLY A 310 4.68 22.59 -14.62
CA GLY A 310 5.78 23.54 -14.36
C GLY A 310 5.69 24.84 -15.15
N GLU A 311 5.02 24.83 -16.31
CA GLU A 311 4.74 26.03 -17.12
C GLU A 311 3.47 26.81 -16.65
N MET A 312 2.73 26.27 -15.66
CA MET A 312 1.52 26.88 -15.14
C MET A 312 1.84 27.67 -13.84
N PRO A 313 1.90 29.01 -13.88
CA PRO A 313 2.45 29.82 -12.78
C PRO A 313 1.67 29.73 -11.46
N HIS A 314 0.45 29.21 -11.50
CA HIS A 314 -0.44 29.13 -10.33
C HIS A 314 -0.68 27.68 -9.85
N VAL A 315 0.06 26.72 -10.37
CA VAL A 315 -0.04 25.30 -10.01
C VAL A 315 1.26 24.87 -9.37
N HIS A 316 1.19 24.33 -8.17
CA HIS A 316 2.36 23.93 -7.39
C HIS A 316 2.31 22.43 -7.07
N VAL A 317 3.28 21.69 -7.55
CA VAL A 317 3.46 20.26 -7.21
C VAL A 317 4.21 20.16 -5.88
N LEU A 318 3.76 19.26 -5.01
CA LEU A 318 4.42 18.95 -3.74
C LEU A 318 5.44 17.83 -3.95
N GLY A 319 6.55 17.91 -3.23
CA GLY A 319 7.60 16.88 -3.25
C GLY A 319 8.77 17.24 -4.14
N SER A 320 9.38 16.25 -4.78
CA SER A 320 10.55 16.43 -5.64
C SER A 320 10.21 17.17 -6.93
N GLU A 321 11.17 17.91 -7.48
CA GLU A 321 11.07 18.48 -8.83
C GLU A 321 11.35 17.44 -9.94
N LYS A 322 11.80 16.23 -9.57
CA LYS A 322 12.18 15.18 -10.51
C LYS A 322 11.04 14.18 -10.71
N PRO A 323 10.50 14.06 -11.92
CA PRO A 323 9.38 13.16 -12.22
C PRO A 323 9.62 11.68 -11.84
N GLU A 324 10.84 11.20 -11.98
CA GLU A 324 11.25 9.83 -11.65
C GLU A 324 11.23 9.52 -10.14
N GLU A 325 11.10 10.52 -9.28
CA GLU A 325 11.03 10.37 -7.83
C GLU A 325 9.58 10.35 -7.29
N HIS A 326 8.57 10.32 -8.18
CA HIS A 326 7.14 10.44 -7.82
C HIS A 326 6.33 9.13 -7.85
N CYS A 327 6.87 8.02 -8.34
CA CYS A 327 6.12 6.75 -8.48
C CYS A 327 4.68 6.94 -8.99
N GLY A 328 4.49 7.76 -10.04
CA GLY A 328 3.17 8.03 -10.61
C GLY A 328 2.23 8.92 -9.77
N ILE A 329 2.67 9.43 -8.62
CA ILE A 329 1.82 10.23 -7.70
C ILE A 329 2.16 11.73 -7.85
N ILE A 330 1.19 12.54 -8.24
CA ILE A 330 1.33 13.98 -8.43
C ILE A 330 0.33 14.67 -7.51
N THR A 331 0.82 15.19 -6.40
CA THR A 331 0.03 15.98 -5.44
C THR A 331 0.29 17.45 -5.69
N PHE A 332 -0.77 18.23 -5.85
CA PHE A 332 -0.65 19.63 -6.25
C PHE A 332 -1.70 20.53 -5.60
N THR A 333 -1.43 21.84 -5.65
CA THR A 333 -2.36 22.91 -5.29
C THR A 333 -2.48 23.90 -6.44
N VAL A 334 -3.59 24.64 -6.47
CA VAL A 334 -3.79 25.75 -7.42
C VAL A 334 -4.12 27.02 -6.62
N ASP A 335 -3.42 28.10 -6.88
CA ASP A 335 -3.57 29.37 -6.14
C ASP A 335 -5.01 29.87 -6.16
N GLY A 336 -5.57 30.05 -4.98
CA GLY A 336 -6.92 30.57 -4.78
C GLY A 336 -8.04 29.55 -5.00
N VAL A 337 -7.75 28.33 -5.47
CA VAL A 337 -8.75 27.29 -5.72
C VAL A 337 -8.71 26.22 -4.63
N HIS A 338 -9.84 25.96 -4.00
CA HIS A 338 -9.91 24.90 -2.99
C HIS A 338 -9.79 23.51 -3.65
N PRO A 339 -9.04 22.54 -3.09
CA PRO A 339 -8.85 21.22 -3.69
C PRO A 339 -10.13 20.45 -4.01
N HIS A 340 -11.21 20.62 -3.24
CA HIS A 340 -12.51 20.04 -3.56
C HIS A 340 -13.11 20.61 -4.85
N ASP A 341 -13.01 21.92 -5.06
CA ASP A 341 -13.48 22.58 -6.28
C ASP A 341 -12.64 22.10 -7.48
N ILE A 342 -11.31 21.92 -7.30
CA ILE A 342 -10.45 21.30 -8.31
C ILE A 342 -11.01 19.91 -8.69
N SER A 343 -11.25 19.05 -7.71
CA SER A 343 -11.72 17.70 -7.94
C SER A 343 -13.10 17.65 -8.61
N GLU A 344 -14.01 18.55 -8.23
CA GLU A 344 -15.36 18.64 -8.80
C GLU A 344 -15.33 19.13 -10.26
N ILE A 345 -14.54 20.15 -10.56
CA ILE A 345 -14.38 20.67 -11.91
C ILE A 345 -13.74 19.60 -12.82
N LEU A 346 -12.66 18.96 -12.37
CA LEU A 346 -12.01 17.89 -13.12
C LEU A 346 -12.97 16.70 -13.37
N ALA A 347 -13.77 16.35 -12.37
CA ALA A 347 -14.77 15.28 -12.52
C ALA A 347 -15.83 15.64 -13.59
N SER A 348 -16.23 16.92 -13.69
CA SER A 348 -17.14 17.38 -14.76
C SER A 348 -16.53 17.27 -16.16
N ASP A 349 -15.21 17.33 -16.24
CA ASP A 349 -14.43 17.14 -17.48
C ASP A 349 -14.07 15.66 -17.73
N GLY A 350 -14.58 14.75 -16.89
CA GLY A 350 -14.34 13.30 -16.99
C GLY A 350 -12.94 12.87 -16.51
N VAL A 351 -12.32 13.64 -15.63
CA VAL A 351 -11.02 13.33 -15.00
C VAL A 351 -11.23 13.00 -13.53
N ALA A 352 -10.96 11.76 -13.13
CA ALA A 352 -11.13 11.28 -11.77
C ALA A 352 -9.82 11.43 -11.00
N ILE A 353 -9.77 12.35 -10.05
CA ILE A 353 -8.68 12.54 -9.08
C ILE A 353 -9.21 12.56 -7.65
N ARG A 354 -8.32 12.65 -6.68
CA ARG A 354 -8.69 12.79 -5.27
C ARG A 354 -8.35 14.17 -4.73
N ALA A 355 -9.21 14.70 -3.84
CA ALA A 355 -8.95 15.89 -3.04
C ALA A 355 -9.00 15.57 -1.54
N GLY A 356 -8.26 16.32 -0.73
CA GLY A 356 -8.30 16.26 0.73
C GLY A 356 -6.95 15.97 1.37
N HIS A 357 -6.98 15.25 2.50
CA HIS A 357 -5.79 14.95 3.31
C HIS A 357 -5.06 13.68 2.89
N HIS A 358 -5.59 12.90 1.96
CA HIS A 358 -5.05 11.62 1.47
C HIS A 358 -4.72 10.62 2.59
N CYS A 359 -5.43 10.70 3.73
CA CYS A 359 -5.16 9.95 4.95
C CYS A 359 -3.72 10.12 5.50
N ALA A 360 -3.11 11.31 5.30
CA ALA A 360 -1.78 11.69 5.78
C ALA A 360 -1.79 13.10 6.36
N GLN A 361 -2.74 13.39 7.25
CA GLN A 361 -2.92 14.72 7.84
C GLN A 361 -1.65 15.27 8.53
N PRO A 362 -0.85 14.49 9.30
CA PRO A 362 0.37 15.01 9.89
C PRO A 362 1.39 15.49 8.85
N LEU A 363 1.56 14.78 7.73
CA LEU A 363 2.43 15.20 6.64
C LEU A 363 1.95 16.52 6.03
N LEU A 364 0.66 16.63 5.68
CA LEU A 364 0.14 17.84 5.07
C LEU A 364 0.21 19.06 6.02
N ALA A 365 -0.03 18.84 7.31
CA ALA A 365 0.16 19.88 8.32
C ALA A 365 1.65 20.32 8.42
N TYR A 366 2.57 19.38 8.37
CA TYR A 366 4.01 19.62 8.34
C TYR A 366 4.44 20.43 7.11
N LEU A 367 3.92 20.07 5.93
CA LEU A 367 4.13 20.79 4.67
C LEU A 367 3.34 22.11 4.55
N LYS A 368 2.54 22.45 5.57
CA LYS A 368 1.69 23.66 5.63
C LYS A 368 0.60 23.71 4.55
N HIS A 369 0.12 22.56 4.12
CA HIS A 369 -1.02 22.43 3.21
C HIS A 369 -2.20 21.77 3.92
N PRO A 370 -3.31 22.45 4.21
CA PRO A 370 -4.45 21.84 4.90
C PRO A 370 -5.17 20.80 4.05
N SER A 371 -5.07 20.92 2.74
CA SER A 371 -5.71 20.01 1.77
C SER A 371 -5.04 20.19 0.41
N THR A 372 -5.01 19.13 -0.40
CA THR A 372 -4.41 19.12 -1.74
C THR A 372 -5.25 18.32 -2.73
N ALA A 373 -5.04 18.51 -4.02
CA ALA A 373 -5.48 17.62 -5.07
C ALA A 373 -4.36 16.61 -5.38
N ARG A 374 -4.73 15.37 -5.77
CA ARG A 374 -3.78 14.33 -6.12
C ARG A 374 -4.24 13.57 -7.34
N ALA A 375 -3.49 13.64 -8.42
CA ALA A 375 -3.55 12.69 -9.52
C ALA A 375 -2.58 11.54 -9.26
N SER A 376 -2.98 10.33 -9.54
CA SER A 376 -2.11 9.15 -9.41
C SER A 376 -2.28 8.24 -10.63
N LEU A 377 -1.16 8.01 -11.28
CA LEU A 377 -1.02 7.30 -12.53
C LEU A 377 -0.73 5.82 -12.28
N ALA A 378 -1.10 4.98 -13.24
CA ALA A 378 -0.68 3.59 -13.33
C ALA A 378 -0.22 3.31 -14.75
N PHE A 379 0.50 2.21 -14.95
CA PHE A 379 1.08 1.86 -16.26
C PHE A 379 0.06 1.75 -17.41
N TYR A 380 -1.22 1.53 -17.12
CA TYR A 380 -2.29 1.45 -18.12
C TYR A 380 -2.87 2.81 -18.55
N ASN A 381 -2.51 3.89 -17.82
CA ASN A 381 -2.94 5.23 -18.23
C ASN A 381 -2.26 5.65 -19.54
N THR A 382 -2.88 6.59 -20.24
CA THR A 382 -2.46 7.07 -21.56
C THR A 382 -2.04 8.53 -21.53
N GLU A 383 -1.26 8.95 -22.53
CA GLU A 383 -0.90 10.35 -22.72
C GLU A 383 -2.15 11.23 -22.87
N SER A 384 -3.19 10.76 -23.58
CA SER A 384 -4.44 11.51 -23.75
C SER A 384 -5.20 11.72 -22.44
N GLU A 385 -5.10 10.79 -21.47
CA GLU A 385 -5.68 10.98 -20.14
C GLU A 385 -4.91 12.04 -19.34
N VAL A 386 -3.58 12.10 -19.51
CA VAL A 386 -2.75 13.16 -18.94
C VAL A 386 -3.05 14.49 -19.59
N ASP A 387 -3.18 14.56 -20.93
CA ASP A 387 -3.54 15.78 -21.64
C ASP A 387 -4.89 16.33 -21.17
N ARG A 388 -5.90 15.45 -21.00
CA ARG A 388 -7.22 15.84 -20.47
C ARG A 388 -7.11 16.42 -19.04
N LEU A 389 -6.25 15.86 -18.19
CA LEU A 389 -5.94 16.44 -16.88
C LEU A 389 -5.36 17.85 -17.01
N LEU A 390 -4.37 18.04 -17.88
CA LEU A 390 -3.68 19.31 -18.09
C LEU A 390 -4.60 20.39 -18.68
N ASP A 391 -5.41 20.04 -19.67
CA ASP A 391 -6.40 20.93 -20.26
C ASP A 391 -7.39 21.44 -19.19
N SER A 392 -7.88 20.53 -18.34
CA SER A 392 -8.81 20.88 -17.26
C SER A 392 -8.13 21.77 -16.21
N ILE A 393 -6.90 21.46 -15.78
CA ILE A 393 -6.14 22.29 -14.81
C ILE A 393 -5.90 23.68 -15.37
N SER A 394 -5.54 23.83 -16.65
CA SER A 394 -5.20 25.10 -17.29
C SER A 394 -6.34 26.12 -17.26
N THR A 395 -7.59 25.66 -17.22
CA THR A 395 -8.80 26.49 -17.23
C THR A 395 -9.42 26.73 -15.85
N LEU A 396 -8.91 26.06 -14.79
CA LEU A 396 -9.52 26.09 -13.45
C LEU A 396 -9.73 27.51 -12.92
N ARG A 397 -8.69 28.33 -12.93
CA ARG A 397 -8.74 29.70 -12.39
C ARG A 397 -9.72 30.59 -13.15
N GLU A 398 -9.73 30.51 -14.48
CA GLU A 398 -10.68 31.25 -15.31
C GLU A 398 -12.12 30.83 -15.00
N ARG A 399 -12.39 29.52 -14.89
CA ARG A 399 -13.72 28.99 -14.52
C ARG A 399 -14.18 29.42 -13.13
N MET A 400 -13.25 29.63 -12.21
CA MET A 400 -13.51 30.14 -10.85
C MET A 400 -13.54 31.66 -10.76
N GLY A 401 -13.30 32.39 -11.87
CA GLY A 401 -13.34 33.85 -11.91
C GLY A 401 -12.08 34.55 -11.37
N TYR A 402 -10.97 33.82 -11.20
CA TYR A 402 -9.70 34.39 -10.71
C TYR A 402 -8.80 34.98 -11.83
N GLY A 403 -9.24 34.93 -13.09
CA GLY A 403 -8.44 35.34 -14.25
C GLY A 403 -7.42 34.25 -14.67
N LYS A 404 -6.72 34.53 -15.79
CA LYS A 404 -5.71 33.63 -16.32
C LYS A 404 -4.50 33.54 -15.43
#